data_b4c8e21ee687ccc5b2a875378577fcdf
#
_entry.id   b4c8e21ee687ccc5b2a875378577fcdf
#
_cell.length_a   1.000
_cell.length_b   1.000
_cell.length_c   1.000
_cell.angle_alpha   90.00
_cell.angle_beta   90.00
_cell.angle_gamma   90.00
#
_symmetry.space_group_name_H-M   'P 1'
#
loop_
_entity.id
_entity.type
_entity.pdbx_description
1 polymer ?
#
loop_
_entity_poly.entity_id
_entity_poly.type
_entity_poly.pdbx_seq_one_letter_code
_entity_poly.pdbx_strand_id
1 'polypeptide(L)'
;MQYPKDVVIVAGARTAHGKFKGSLFNTSAVDLGAIAIKETLKQAELDPELIDEVIMGNVLSAGIGQHPARQSAIKAGIPEEIPALTVNKMCGSSMKAIMLAANAIRAGES
;
A
#
# COMPACT_ATOMS: atom_id res chain seq x y z
N MET A 1 -10.41 -16.09 -27.50
CA MET A 1 -10.84 -15.69 -26.15
C MET A 1 -9.60 -15.55 -25.28
N GLN A 2 -9.41 -14.40 -24.68
CA GLN A 2 -8.29 -14.20 -23.77
C GLN A 2 -8.76 -14.53 -22.35
N TYR A 3 -8.09 -15.48 -21.70
CA TYR A 3 -8.40 -15.80 -20.31
C TYR A 3 -8.01 -14.63 -19.41
N PRO A 4 -8.76 -14.37 -18.33
CA PRO A 4 -8.36 -13.38 -17.35
C PRO A 4 -6.94 -13.70 -16.84
N LYS A 5 -6.13 -12.67 -16.65
CA LYS A 5 -4.81 -12.86 -16.02
C LYS A 5 -4.99 -13.40 -14.60
N ASP A 6 -4.19 -14.38 -14.26
CA ASP A 6 -4.12 -14.84 -12.87
C ASP A 6 -3.46 -13.74 -12.03
N VAL A 7 -4.13 -13.37 -10.95
CA VAL A 7 -3.62 -12.42 -9.98
C VAL A 7 -3.22 -13.18 -8.73
N VAL A 8 -1.98 -13.01 -8.31
CA VAL A 8 -1.43 -13.71 -7.15
C VAL A 8 -0.90 -12.73 -6.12
N ILE A 9 -0.84 -13.14 -4.86
CA ILE A 9 -0.18 -12.42 -3.78
C ILE A 9 1.20 -13.07 -3.60
N VAL A 10 2.26 -12.28 -3.75
CA VAL A 10 3.64 -12.79 -3.70
C VAL A 10 4.33 -12.58 -2.36
N ALA A 11 3.88 -11.60 -1.57
CA ALA A 11 4.41 -11.33 -0.24
C ALA A 11 3.41 -10.55 0.59
N GLY A 12 3.65 -10.50 1.89
CA GLY A 12 2.85 -9.68 2.81
C GLY A 12 3.65 -9.37 4.07
N ALA A 13 3.49 -8.16 4.57
CA ALA A 13 4.15 -7.70 5.78
C ALA A 13 3.18 -6.87 6.63
N ARG A 14 3.43 -6.85 7.91
CA ARG A 14 2.62 -6.11 8.88
C ARG A 14 3.52 -5.54 9.97
N THR A 15 3.27 -4.30 10.36
CA THR A 15 3.85 -3.74 11.58
C THR A 15 3.21 -4.37 12.82
N ALA A 16 3.80 -4.16 13.98
CA ALA A 16 3.14 -4.49 15.24
C ALA A 16 1.83 -3.69 15.37
N HIS A 17 0.86 -4.24 16.09
CA HIS A 17 -0.30 -3.51 16.55
C HIS A 17 0.00 -2.85 17.89
N GLY A 18 -0.39 -1.58 18.03
CA GLY A 18 -0.33 -0.86 19.29
C GLY A 18 -1.73 -0.57 19.82
N LYS A 19 -1.85 -0.37 21.13
CA LYS A 19 -3.07 0.15 21.71
C LYS A 19 -3.14 1.67 21.57
N PHE A 20 -4.32 2.24 21.71
CA PHE A 20 -4.54 3.69 21.70
C PHE A 20 -3.58 4.41 22.66
N LYS A 21 -2.86 5.41 22.19
CA LYS A 21 -1.78 6.11 22.90
C LYS A 21 -0.68 5.19 23.46
N GLY A 22 -0.50 4.03 22.85
CA GLY A 22 0.52 3.05 23.24
C GLY A 22 1.87 3.26 22.56
N SER A 23 2.60 2.16 22.34
CA SER A 23 3.99 2.18 21.85
C SER A 23 4.18 2.80 20.46
N LEU A 24 3.14 2.81 19.62
CA LEU A 24 3.19 3.41 18.27
C LEU A 24 2.62 4.84 18.23
N PHE A 25 2.34 5.46 19.38
CA PHE A 25 1.69 6.76 19.45
C PHE A 25 2.45 7.87 18.66
N ASN A 26 3.76 7.83 18.67
CA ASN A 26 4.62 8.82 18.00
C ASN A 26 5.05 8.41 16.58
N THR A 27 4.52 7.30 16.06
CA THR A 27 4.82 6.84 14.71
C THR A 27 3.62 7.14 13.80
N SER A 28 3.85 7.91 12.75
CA SER A 28 2.77 8.29 11.83
C SER A 28 2.25 7.10 11.02
N ALA A 29 1.01 7.17 10.56
CA ALA A 29 0.45 6.19 9.64
C ALA A 29 1.29 6.08 8.36
N VAL A 30 1.80 7.20 7.87
CA VAL A 30 2.68 7.25 6.69
C VAL A 30 3.98 6.47 6.93
N ASP A 31 4.60 6.62 8.09
CA ASP A 31 5.82 5.89 8.43
C ASP A 31 5.56 4.40 8.59
N LEU A 32 4.46 4.01 9.24
CA LEU A 32 4.04 2.61 9.34
C LEU A 32 3.81 2.00 7.95
N GLY A 33 3.14 2.73 7.07
CA GLY A 33 2.92 2.33 5.69
C GLY A 33 4.22 2.13 4.92
N ALA A 34 5.18 3.06 5.05
CA ALA A 34 6.48 2.95 4.41
C ALA A 34 7.28 1.74 4.88
N ILE A 35 7.25 1.44 6.17
CA ILE A 35 7.89 0.25 6.75
C ILE A 35 7.29 -1.03 6.16
N ALA A 36 5.96 -1.11 6.10
CA ALA A 36 5.27 -2.28 5.54
C ALA A 36 5.59 -2.46 4.05
N ILE A 37 5.60 -1.39 3.25
CA ILE A 37 5.97 -1.44 1.83
C ILE A 37 7.39 -1.96 1.66
N LYS A 38 8.36 -1.37 2.36
CA LYS A 38 9.76 -1.79 2.29
C LYS A 38 9.95 -3.27 2.59
N GLU A 39 9.35 -3.74 3.66
CA GLU A 39 9.45 -5.14 4.07
C GLU A 39 8.79 -6.08 3.05
N THR A 40 7.64 -5.69 2.50
CA THR A 40 6.94 -6.47 1.47
C THR A 40 7.80 -6.62 0.22
N LEU A 41 8.41 -5.54 -0.27
CA LEU A 41 9.33 -5.58 -1.41
C LEU A 41 10.54 -6.47 -1.15
N LYS A 42 11.11 -6.36 0.04
CA LYS A 42 12.23 -7.20 0.45
C LYS A 42 11.87 -8.69 0.46
N GLN A 43 10.73 -9.04 1.05
CA GLN A 43 10.25 -10.44 1.07
C GLN A 43 9.94 -10.98 -0.32
N ALA A 44 9.42 -10.14 -1.21
CA ALA A 44 9.13 -10.51 -2.59
C ALA A 44 10.39 -10.52 -3.48
N GLU A 45 11.52 -10.03 -2.98
CA GLU A 45 12.76 -9.82 -3.77
C GLU A 45 12.52 -8.96 -5.01
N LEU A 46 11.65 -7.94 -4.87
CA LEU A 46 11.28 -7.04 -5.97
C LEU A 46 12.01 -5.71 -5.86
N ASP A 47 12.54 -5.26 -7.00
CA ASP A 47 13.04 -3.91 -7.16
C ASP A 47 11.84 -2.92 -7.15
N PRO A 48 11.92 -1.81 -6.39
CA PRO A 48 10.89 -0.77 -6.40
C PRO A 48 10.53 -0.24 -7.79
N GLU A 49 11.46 -0.25 -8.73
CA GLU A 49 11.24 0.17 -10.12
C GLU A 49 10.28 -0.74 -10.90
N LEU A 50 10.03 -1.96 -10.42
CA LEU A 50 9.11 -2.91 -11.04
C LEU A 50 7.65 -2.74 -10.59
N ILE A 51 7.40 -1.79 -9.70
CA ILE A 51 6.06 -1.52 -9.20
C ILE A 51 5.32 -0.61 -10.18
N ASP A 52 4.10 -0.99 -10.55
CA ASP A 52 3.26 -0.18 -11.44
C ASP A 52 2.38 0.81 -10.66
N GLU A 53 1.95 0.46 -9.45
CA GLU A 53 1.06 1.29 -8.65
C GLU A 53 1.15 0.93 -7.16
N VAL A 54 0.89 1.92 -6.31
CA VAL A 54 0.75 1.72 -4.85
C VAL A 54 -0.67 2.09 -4.43
N ILE A 55 -1.42 1.14 -3.90
CA ILE A 55 -2.79 1.36 -3.42
C ILE A 55 -2.84 1.03 -1.93
N MET A 56 -3.18 2.00 -1.10
CA MET A 56 -3.25 1.80 0.35
C MET A 56 -4.57 2.28 0.93
N GLY A 57 -5.07 1.52 1.90
CA GLY A 57 -6.24 1.90 2.69
C GLY A 57 -5.85 2.82 3.85
N ASN A 58 -6.60 3.90 4.03
CA ASN A 58 -6.49 4.76 5.21
C ASN A 58 -7.84 5.40 5.51
N VAL A 59 -8.27 5.30 6.75
CA VAL A 59 -9.58 5.80 7.17
C VAL A 59 -9.49 7.21 7.74
N LEU A 60 -8.63 7.43 8.71
CA LEU A 60 -8.49 8.70 9.42
C LEU A 60 -7.31 9.48 8.84
N SER A 61 -7.61 10.34 7.88
CA SER A 61 -6.59 11.10 7.14
C SER A 61 -6.35 12.51 7.67
N ALA A 62 -7.12 12.96 8.66
CA ALA A 62 -6.96 14.29 9.22
C ALA A 62 -5.60 14.44 9.90
N GLY A 63 -4.90 15.53 9.59
CA GLY A 63 -3.63 15.87 10.22
C GLY A 63 -2.40 15.11 9.71
N ILE A 64 -2.53 14.23 8.72
CA ILE A 64 -1.40 13.46 8.17
C ILE A 64 -0.94 13.96 6.79
N GLY A 65 -1.42 15.11 6.37
CA GLY A 65 -1.07 15.71 5.09
C GLY A 65 -1.88 15.16 3.93
N GLN A 66 -1.44 15.47 2.72
CA GLN A 66 -2.09 15.03 1.51
C GLN A 66 -1.67 13.62 1.13
N HIS A 67 -2.64 12.81 0.70
CA HIS A 67 -2.41 11.55 0.02
C HIS A 67 -1.45 10.59 0.76
N PRO A 68 -1.89 9.97 1.86
CA PRO A 68 -1.04 9.11 2.70
C PRO A 68 -0.35 7.99 1.94
N ALA A 69 -1.02 7.35 0.97
CA ALA A 69 -0.42 6.30 0.15
C ALA A 69 0.80 6.83 -0.64
N ARG A 70 0.68 8.03 -1.21
CA ARG A 70 1.78 8.68 -1.93
C ARG A 70 2.96 8.96 -1.01
N GLN A 71 2.70 9.51 0.17
CA GLN A 71 3.74 9.78 1.14
C GLN A 71 4.46 8.50 1.58
N SER A 72 3.71 7.44 1.85
CA SER A 72 4.29 6.14 2.22
C SER A 72 5.12 5.52 1.09
N ALA A 73 4.64 5.60 -0.15
CA ALA A 73 5.35 5.11 -1.33
C ALA A 73 6.71 5.80 -1.49
N ILE A 74 6.74 7.12 -1.44
CA ILE A 74 7.98 7.90 -1.55
C ILE A 74 8.95 7.58 -0.40
N LYS A 75 8.46 7.54 0.83
CA LYS A 75 9.29 7.17 2.00
C LYS A 75 9.81 5.74 1.94
N ALA A 76 9.10 4.85 1.26
CA ALA A 76 9.53 3.47 1.05
C ALA A 76 10.56 3.31 -0.06
N GLY A 77 10.83 4.35 -0.85
CA GLY A 77 11.76 4.30 -1.96
C GLY A 77 11.14 3.89 -3.29
N ILE A 78 9.81 3.93 -3.40
CA ILE A 78 9.13 3.76 -4.69
C ILE A 78 9.44 4.99 -5.55
N PRO A 79 9.81 4.81 -6.83
CA PRO A 79 10.09 5.93 -7.72
C PRO A 79 8.94 6.94 -7.81
N GLU A 80 9.27 8.21 -7.99
CA GLU A 80 8.28 9.28 -7.97
C GLU A 80 7.30 9.26 -9.15
N GLU A 81 7.66 8.62 -10.24
CA GLU A 81 6.80 8.43 -11.41
C GLU A 81 5.71 7.36 -11.20
N ILE A 82 5.84 6.51 -10.17
CA ILE A 82 4.87 5.46 -9.89
C ILE A 82 3.63 6.07 -9.22
N PRO A 83 2.43 5.88 -9.79
CA PRO A 83 1.20 6.44 -9.22
C PRO A 83 0.83 5.77 -7.89
N ALA A 84 0.06 6.49 -7.10
CA ALA A 84 -0.47 5.98 -5.86
C ALA A 84 -1.95 6.33 -5.70
N LEU A 85 -2.68 5.53 -4.94
CA LEU A 85 -4.08 5.73 -4.62
C LEU A 85 -4.31 5.48 -3.13
N THR A 86 -4.95 6.42 -2.47
CA THR A 86 -5.43 6.24 -1.09
C THR A 86 -6.93 5.95 -1.13
N VAL A 87 -7.36 4.84 -0.52
CA VAL A 87 -8.77 4.44 -0.47
C VAL A 87 -9.30 4.44 0.95
N ASN A 88 -10.54 4.86 1.09
CA ASN A 88 -11.27 4.78 2.34
C ASN A 88 -12.60 4.05 2.14
N LYS A 89 -12.70 2.87 2.71
CA LYS A 89 -13.92 2.07 2.82
C LYS A 89 -14.07 1.59 4.27
N MET A 90 -13.87 2.49 5.22
CA MET A 90 -13.90 2.18 6.65
C MET A 90 -13.01 0.95 6.96
N CYS A 91 -13.49 0.00 7.76
CA CYS A 91 -12.70 -1.19 8.13
C CYS A 91 -12.32 -2.09 6.95
N GLY A 92 -12.94 -1.95 5.80
CA GLY A 92 -12.64 -2.68 4.57
C GLY A 92 -11.65 -2.00 3.63
N SER A 93 -10.98 -0.93 4.05
CA SER A 93 -10.12 -0.12 3.16
C SER A 93 -8.98 -0.92 2.53
N SER A 94 -8.23 -1.67 3.32
CA SER A 94 -7.10 -2.46 2.81
C SER A 94 -7.55 -3.62 1.93
N MET A 95 -8.66 -4.28 2.26
CA MET A 95 -9.22 -5.31 1.39
C MET A 95 -9.67 -4.71 0.05
N LYS A 96 -10.29 -3.53 0.08
CA LYS A 96 -10.67 -2.82 -1.15
C LYS A 96 -9.45 -2.44 -1.98
N ALA A 97 -8.35 -2.05 -1.35
CA ALA A 97 -7.08 -1.76 -2.04
C ALA A 97 -6.59 -3.00 -2.81
N ILE A 98 -6.59 -4.17 -2.18
CA ILE A 98 -6.20 -5.44 -2.83
C ILE A 98 -7.14 -5.75 -4.00
N MET A 99 -8.44 -5.59 -3.84
CA MET A 99 -9.43 -5.83 -4.91
C MET A 99 -9.22 -4.88 -6.10
N LEU A 100 -8.92 -3.60 -5.85
CA LEU A 100 -8.64 -2.63 -6.90
C LEU A 100 -7.35 -3.00 -7.65
N ALA A 101 -6.29 -3.37 -6.95
CA ALA A 101 -5.05 -3.83 -7.57
C ALA A 101 -5.30 -5.06 -8.45
N ALA A 102 -6.04 -6.05 -7.97
CA ALA A 102 -6.40 -7.23 -8.75
C ALA A 102 -7.19 -6.87 -10.01
N ASN A 103 -8.12 -5.92 -9.92
CA ASN A 103 -8.89 -5.46 -11.07
C ASN A 103 -8.02 -4.71 -12.09
N ALA A 104 -7.10 -3.85 -11.63
CA ALA A 104 -6.16 -3.15 -12.50
C ALA A 104 -5.30 -4.14 -13.30
N ILE A 105 -4.77 -5.18 -12.66
CA ILE A 105 -4.00 -6.23 -13.33
C ILE A 105 -4.86 -6.96 -14.37
N ARG A 106 -6.10 -7.33 -14.03
CA ARG A 106 -7.01 -8.01 -14.97
C ARG A 106 -7.40 -7.13 -16.14
N ALA A 107 -7.54 -5.84 -15.91
CA ALA A 107 -7.85 -4.87 -16.96
C ALA A 107 -6.64 -4.53 -17.85
N GLY A 108 -5.44 -4.89 -17.45
CA GLY A 108 -4.22 -4.56 -18.17
C GLY A 108 -3.71 -3.14 -17.92
N GLU A 109 -4.14 -2.52 -16.83
CA GLU A 109 -3.69 -1.19 -16.40
C GLU A 109 -2.41 -1.25 -15.55
N SER A 110 -2.13 -2.42 -15.01
CA SER A 110 -0.95 -2.73 -14.21
C SER A 110 -0.40 -4.10 -14.57
#